data_3f158c55e67e0440f57f3c23fefda561
#
_entry.id   3f158c55e67e0440f57f3c23fefda561
#
_cell.length_a   1.000
_cell.length_b   1.000
_cell.length_c   1.000
_cell.angle_alpha   90.00
_cell.angle_beta   90.00
_cell.angle_gamma   90.00
#
_symmetry.space_group_name_H-M   'P 1'
#
loop_
_entity.id
_entity.type
_entity.pdbx_description
1 polymer ?
#
loop_
_entity_poly.entity_id
_entity_poly.type
_entity_poly.pdbx_seq_one_letter_code
_entity_poly.pdbx_strand_id
1 'polypeptide(L)'
;MPAITKDDVIPIGTLAARTGVAVSAIRFYEDKRLIHSVRTRGNQRRYLRSDIRRVSFILIAQRLGLSLWEIEEQLSLLPQGRTPTPRDWRQISQRMRSAIDEKIKLLSLTRAKLDECIGCGCLSLQKCQLYNRDDKMGVAGATGPRLVLE
;
A
#
# COMPACT_ATOMS: atom_id res chain seq x y z
N MET A 1 18.76 13.90 20.37
CA MET A 1 17.44 13.85 19.68
C MET A 1 16.71 15.15 20.02
N PRO A 2 16.23 15.91 19.05
CA PRO A 2 15.40 17.06 19.36
C PRO A 2 14.12 16.56 20.06
N ALA A 3 13.80 17.16 21.21
CA ALA A 3 12.57 16.86 21.94
C ALA A 3 11.36 17.27 21.08
N ILE A 4 10.30 16.43 21.07
CA ILE A 4 9.02 16.76 20.41
C ILE A 4 8.46 17.98 21.15
N THR A 5 8.30 19.09 20.43
CA THR A 5 7.72 20.33 20.94
C THR A 5 6.18 20.31 20.80
N LYS A 6 5.51 21.21 21.50
CA LYS A 6 4.04 21.37 21.42
C LYS A 6 3.59 21.68 19.99
N ASP A 7 4.41 22.34 19.20
CA ASP A 7 4.11 22.73 17.82
C ASP A 7 4.27 21.57 16.81
N ASP A 8 4.91 20.49 17.22
CA ASP A 8 5.12 19.29 16.41
C ASP A 8 3.95 18.31 16.48
N VAL A 9 3.00 18.52 17.40
CA VAL A 9 1.88 17.62 17.63
C VAL A 9 0.54 18.27 17.41
N ILE A 10 -0.42 17.50 16.90
CA ILE A 10 -1.77 17.94 16.57
C ILE A 10 -2.84 16.99 17.16
N PRO A 11 -4.05 17.47 17.45
CA PRO A 11 -5.18 16.62 17.84
C PRO A 11 -5.61 15.70 16.68
N ILE A 12 -6.30 14.60 17.02
CA ILE A 12 -6.84 13.67 16.02
C ILE A 12 -7.81 14.35 15.04
N GLY A 13 -8.64 15.25 15.52
CA GLY A 13 -9.58 16.00 14.67
C GLY A 13 -8.88 16.89 13.64
N THR A 14 -7.76 17.51 14.04
CA THR A 14 -6.94 18.30 13.11
C THR A 14 -6.26 17.40 12.08
N LEU A 15 -5.74 16.24 12.48
CA LEU A 15 -5.14 15.27 11.56
C LEU A 15 -6.18 14.78 10.54
N ALA A 16 -7.38 14.40 11.01
CA ALA A 16 -8.49 13.98 10.18
C ALA A 16 -8.90 15.07 9.16
N ALA A 17 -9.11 16.31 9.62
CA ALA A 17 -9.48 17.43 8.76
C ALA A 17 -8.42 17.74 7.70
N ARG A 18 -7.13 17.68 8.06
CA ARG A 18 -6.01 17.98 7.17
C ARG A 18 -5.76 16.88 6.12
N THR A 19 -6.18 15.66 6.39
CA THR A 19 -6.00 14.50 5.49
C THR A 19 -7.28 14.14 4.73
N GLY A 20 -8.41 14.71 5.12
CA GLY A 20 -9.71 14.42 4.51
C GLY A 20 -10.27 13.05 4.88
N VAL A 21 -9.78 12.41 5.93
CA VAL A 21 -10.28 11.11 6.39
C VAL A 21 -11.05 11.24 7.70
N ALA A 22 -11.94 10.29 7.97
CA ALA A 22 -12.69 10.25 9.22
C ALA A 22 -11.78 9.94 10.42
N VAL A 23 -12.13 10.41 11.61
CA VAL A 23 -11.43 10.10 12.86
C VAL A 23 -11.34 8.59 13.11
N SER A 24 -12.36 7.82 12.72
CA SER A 24 -12.38 6.36 12.79
C SER A 24 -11.28 5.72 11.93
N ALA A 25 -11.02 6.28 10.75
CA ALA A 25 -9.93 5.82 9.87
C ALA A 25 -8.55 6.10 10.50
N ILE A 26 -8.37 7.25 11.14
CA ILE A 26 -7.12 7.55 11.87
C ILE A 26 -6.90 6.54 13.00
N ARG A 27 -7.94 6.21 13.77
CA ARG A 27 -7.85 5.18 14.83
C ARG A 27 -7.53 3.81 14.25
N PHE A 28 -8.15 3.45 13.14
CA PHE A 28 -7.87 2.20 12.45
C PHE A 28 -6.41 2.13 11.99
N TYR A 29 -5.85 3.21 11.44
CA TYR A 29 -4.44 3.25 11.06
C TYR A 29 -3.51 3.15 12.27
N GLU A 30 -3.88 3.73 13.40
CA GLU A 30 -3.14 3.58 14.66
C GLU A 30 -3.18 2.12 15.16
N ASP A 31 -4.35 1.48 15.17
CA ASP A 31 -4.52 0.07 15.55
C ASP A 31 -3.70 -0.87 14.65
N LYS A 32 -3.57 -0.53 13.38
CA LYS A 32 -2.72 -1.23 12.40
C LYS A 32 -1.25 -0.81 12.44
N ARG A 33 -0.83 0.00 13.42
CA ARG A 33 0.56 0.49 13.60
C ARG A 33 1.13 1.27 12.42
N LEU A 34 0.28 1.78 11.53
CA LEU A 34 0.69 2.61 10.40
C LEU A 34 1.06 4.02 10.85
N ILE A 35 0.43 4.52 11.90
CA ILE A 35 0.74 5.77 12.60
C ILE A 35 0.76 5.54 14.10
N HIS A 36 1.37 6.46 14.84
CA HIS A 36 1.52 6.35 16.28
C HIS A 36 1.13 7.64 16.98
N SER A 37 0.30 7.53 18.01
CA SER A 37 0.02 8.68 18.88
C SER A 37 1.11 8.85 19.94
N VAL A 38 1.31 10.09 20.34
CA VAL A 38 2.09 10.47 21.50
C VAL A 38 1.14 11.00 22.59
N ARG A 39 1.44 10.76 23.86
CA ARG A 39 0.63 11.28 24.94
C ARG A 39 1.27 12.53 25.54
N THR A 40 0.46 13.55 25.73
CA THR A 40 0.86 14.76 26.44
C THR A 40 0.93 14.51 27.94
N ARG A 41 1.52 15.45 28.73
CA ARG A 41 1.51 15.40 30.19
C ARG A 41 0.11 15.28 30.79
N GLY A 42 -0.92 15.82 30.11
CA GLY A 42 -2.35 15.69 30.47
C GLY A 42 -3.00 14.40 29.96
N ASN A 43 -2.23 13.37 29.58
CA ASN A 43 -2.70 12.08 29.07
C ASN A 43 -3.58 12.19 27.80
N GLN A 44 -3.53 13.31 27.10
CA GLN A 44 -4.26 13.49 25.85
C GLN A 44 -3.49 12.89 24.68
N ARG A 45 -4.21 12.16 23.82
CA ARG A 45 -3.66 11.55 22.60
C ARG A 45 -3.41 12.64 21.55
N ARG A 46 -2.19 12.69 21.04
CA ARG A 46 -1.76 13.61 19.99
C ARG A 46 -0.99 12.85 18.92
N TYR A 47 -0.91 13.40 17.73
CA TYR A 47 -0.20 12.85 16.59
C TYR A 47 0.87 13.83 16.13
N LEU A 48 1.96 13.36 15.57
CA LEU A 48 2.95 14.24 14.97
C LEU A 48 2.35 14.97 13.76
N ARG A 49 2.69 16.23 13.57
CA ARG A 49 2.30 16.98 12.38
C ARG A 49 2.76 16.27 11.09
N SER A 50 3.90 15.58 11.14
CA SER A 50 4.41 14.75 10.04
C SER A 50 3.52 13.57 9.70
N ASP A 51 2.59 13.15 10.57
CA ASP A 51 1.65 12.07 10.30
C ASP A 51 0.61 12.46 9.24
N ILE A 52 0.42 13.76 8.97
CA ILE A 52 -0.36 14.22 7.81
C ILE A 52 0.22 13.59 6.54
N ARG A 53 1.55 13.61 6.39
CA ARG A 53 2.22 13.03 5.23
C ARG A 53 2.18 11.50 5.23
N ARG A 54 2.26 10.86 6.41
CA ARG A 54 2.10 9.40 6.53
C ARG A 54 0.69 8.96 6.09
N VAL A 55 -0.34 9.64 6.57
CA VAL A 55 -1.73 9.33 6.19
C VAL A 55 -1.95 9.58 4.70
N SER A 56 -1.44 10.66 4.15
CA SER A 56 -1.50 10.92 2.71
C SER A 56 -0.83 9.81 1.90
N PHE A 57 0.34 9.32 2.35
CA PHE A 57 1.02 8.19 1.74
C PHE A 57 0.17 6.91 1.80
N ILE A 58 -0.45 6.60 2.94
CA ILE A 58 -1.36 5.45 3.10
C ILE A 58 -2.50 5.52 2.09
N LEU A 59 -3.14 6.68 1.97
CA LEU A 59 -4.26 6.87 1.03
C LEU A 59 -3.84 6.65 -0.43
N ILE A 60 -2.69 7.18 -0.82
CA ILE A 60 -2.15 6.98 -2.17
C ILE A 60 -1.83 5.51 -2.40
N ALA A 61 -1.16 4.86 -1.46
CA ALA A 61 -0.79 3.45 -1.57
C ALA A 61 -2.02 2.53 -1.67
N GLN A 62 -3.07 2.80 -0.89
CA GLN A 62 -4.34 2.08 -0.98
C GLN A 62 -5.02 2.27 -2.35
N ARG A 63 -5.01 3.49 -2.90
CA ARG A 63 -5.54 3.76 -4.26
C ARG A 63 -4.77 3.01 -5.35
N LEU A 64 -3.50 2.76 -5.13
CA LEU A 64 -2.66 1.95 -6.02
C LEU A 64 -2.82 0.44 -5.79
N GLY A 65 -3.74 0.05 -4.89
CA GLY A 65 -4.04 -1.34 -4.59
C GLY A 65 -2.97 -2.06 -3.77
N LEU A 66 -2.15 -1.32 -2.99
CA LEU A 66 -1.28 -1.94 -2.01
C LEU A 66 -2.12 -2.42 -0.81
N SER A 67 -1.79 -3.60 -0.32
CA SER A 67 -2.35 -4.13 0.91
C SER A 67 -1.85 -3.36 2.13
N LEU A 68 -2.57 -3.42 3.24
CA LEU A 68 -2.14 -2.79 4.49
C LEU A 68 -0.80 -3.32 4.97
N TRP A 69 -0.51 -4.59 4.75
CA TRP A 69 0.78 -5.19 5.09
C TRP A 69 1.93 -4.59 4.27
N GLU A 70 1.77 -4.47 2.94
CA GLU A 70 2.75 -3.81 2.07
C GLU A 70 2.98 -2.34 2.49
N ILE A 71 1.91 -1.64 2.89
CA ILE A 71 1.99 -0.26 3.37
C ILE A 71 2.75 -0.18 4.70
N GLU A 72 2.46 -1.09 5.63
CA GLU A 72 3.15 -1.17 6.92
C GLU A 72 4.64 -1.42 6.73
N GLU A 73 5.00 -2.36 5.86
CA GLU A 73 6.40 -2.65 5.50
C GLU A 73 7.13 -1.40 4.98
N GLN A 74 6.49 -0.64 4.08
CA GLN A 74 7.07 0.62 3.58
C GLN A 74 7.23 1.67 4.69
N LEU A 75 6.20 1.86 5.51
CA LEU A 75 6.21 2.85 6.57
C LEU A 75 7.13 2.49 7.74
N SER A 76 7.46 1.21 7.93
CA SER A 76 8.41 0.75 8.96
C SER A 76 9.81 1.34 8.78
N LEU A 77 10.14 1.80 7.58
CA LEU A 77 11.40 2.49 7.28
C LEU A 77 11.44 3.91 7.82
N LEU A 78 10.29 4.49 8.15
CA LEU A 78 10.23 5.81 8.76
C LEU A 78 10.54 5.72 10.26
N PRO A 79 11.27 6.69 10.80
CA PRO A 79 11.53 6.75 12.22
C PRO A 79 10.23 6.90 13.00
N GLN A 80 10.17 6.22 14.13
CA GLN A 80 9.15 6.43 15.15
C GLN A 80 9.64 7.45 16.16
N GLY A 81 8.76 8.34 16.63
CA GLY A 81 9.09 9.32 17.68
C GLY A 81 9.89 10.53 17.23
N ARG A 82 10.21 10.68 15.97
CA ARG A 82 10.74 11.92 15.37
C ARG A 82 10.11 12.21 14.01
N THR A 83 10.17 13.47 13.60
CA THR A 83 9.75 13.87 12.26
C THR A 83 10.68 13.25 11.21
N PRO A 84 10.15 12.56 10.19
CA PRO A 84 10.94 12.02 9.09
C PRO A 84 11.62 13.12 8.29
N THR A 85 12.86 12.87 7.91
CA THR A 85 13.65 13.77 7.07
C THR A 85 13.33 13.56 5.57
N PRO A 86 13.75 14.49 4.68
CA PRO A 86 13.66 14.27 3.23
C PRO A 86 14.37 12.99 2.76
N ARG A 87 15.44 12.57 3.45
CA ARG A 87 16.16 11.32 3.15
C ARG A 87 15.31 10.09 3.46
N ASP A 88 14.63 10.08 4.60
CA ASP A 88 13.72 9.00 4.99
C ASP A 88 12.60 8.83 3.94
N TRP A 89 11.99 9.94 3.53
CA TRP A 89 10.95 9.94 2.49
C TRP A 89 11.46 9.52 1.12
N ARG A 90 12.69 9.86 0.75
CA ARG A 90 13.29 9.45 -0.52
C ARG A 90 13.43 7.93 -0.60
N GLN A 91 13.84 7.30 0.50
CA GLN A 91 13.98 5.84 0.56
C GLN A 91 12.65 5.13 0.33
N ILE A 92 11.56 5.60 0.97
CA ILE A 92 10.21 5.06 0.74
C ILE A 92 9.77 5.29 -0.71
N SER A 93 9.99 6.50 -1.24
CA SER A 93 9.60 6.82 -2.61
C SER A 93 10.29 5.93 -3.64
N GLN A 94 11.55 5.57 -3.43
CA GLN A 94 12.27 4.65 -4.30
C GLN A 94 11.68 3.23 -4.26
N ARG A 95 11.39 2.70 -3.05
CA ARG A 95 10.77 1.38 -2.91
C ARG A 95 9.36 1.34 -3.50
N MET A 96 8.56 2.37 -3.25
CA MET A 96 7.22 2.48 -3.81
C MET A 96 7.25 2.53 -5.33
N ARG A 97 8.22 3.25 -5.92
CA ARG A 97 8.40 3.27 -7.38
C ARG A 97 8.62 1.86 -7.92
N SER A 98 9.55 1.09 -7.34
CA SER A 98 9.82 -0.28 -7.76
C SER A 98 8.57 -1.16 -7.67
N ALA A 99 7.80 -1.08 -6.59
CA ALA A 99 6.55 -1.81 -6.44
C ALA A 99 5.49 -1.42 -7.49
N ILE A 100 5.42 -0.13 -7.85
CA ILE A 100 4.53 0.37 -8.90
C ILE A 100 4.98 -0.15 -10.26
N ASP A 101 6.27 -0.11 -10.57
CA ASP A 101 6.82 -0.57 -11.85
C ASP A 101 6.51 -2.07 -12.05
N GLU A 102 6.64 -2.91 -11.02
CA GLU A 102 6.25 -4.31 -11.06
C GLU A 102 4.74 -4.49 -11.33
N LYS A 103 3.88 -3.69 -10.68
CA LYS A 103 2.43 -3.72 -10.94
C LYS A 103 2.09 -3.27 -12.36
N ILE A 104 2.75 -2.24 -12.89
CA ILE A 104 2.57 -1.78 -14.27
C ILE A 104 2.94 -2.88 -15.25
N LYS A 105 4.07 -3.57 -15.03
CA LYS A 105 4.52 -4.70 -15.83
C LYS A 105 3.48 -5.82 -15.83
N LEU A 106 3.00 -6.22 -14.65
CA LEU A 106 1.99 -7.26 -14.50
C LEU A 106 0.68 -6.90 -15.20
N LEU A 107 0.17 -5.68 -14.99
CA LEU A 107 -1.06 -5.20 -15.61
C LEU A 107 -0.92 -5.11 -17.14
N SER A 108 0.24 -4.70 -17.64
CA SER A 108 0.51 -4.61 -19.09
C SER A 108 0.51 -6.00 -19.74
N LEU A 109 1.13 -6.98 -19.09
CA LEU A 109 1.13 -8.38 -19.55
C LEU A 109 -0.30 -8.96 -19.53
N THR A 110 -1.04 -8.71 -18.45
CA THR A 110 -2.43 -9.18 -18.34
C THR A 110 -3.30 -8.58 -19.43
N ARG A 111 -3.18 -7.27 -19.69
CA ARG A 111 -3.90 -6.60 -20.78
C ARG A 111 -3.59 -7.21 -22.14
N ALA A 112 -2.30 -7.40 -22.45
CA ALA A 112 -1.90 -7.99 -23.74
C ALA A 112 -2.48 -9.40 -23.91
N LYS A 113 -2.46 -10.23 -22.86
CA LYS A 113 -3.04 -11.58 -22.91
C LYS A 113 -4.56 -11.57 -23.04
N LEU A 114 -5.25 -10.60 -22.43
CA LEU A 114 -6.69 -10.42 -22.62
C LEU A 114 -7.05 -10.01 -24.06
N ASP A 115 -6.26 -9.13 -24.67
CA ASP A 115 -6.45 -8.73 -26.07
C ASP A 115 -6.27 -9.94 -27.00
N GLU A 116 -5.30 -10.81 -26.75
CA GLU A 116 -5.12 -12.07 -27.49
C GLU A 116 -6.30 -13.02 -27.29
N CYS A 117 -6.84 -13.15 -26.08
CA CYS A 117 -8.01 -13.98 -25.79
C CYS A 117 -9.27 -13.48 -26.47
N ILE A 118 -9.52 -12.16 -26.46
CA ILE A 118 -10.68 -11.55 -27.14
C ILE A 118 -10.57 -11.75 -28.65
N GLY A 119 -9.37 -11.61 -29.20
CA GLY A 119 -9.11 -11.79 -30.63
C GLY A 119 -9.24 -13.24 -31.10
N CYS A 120 -8.98 -14.24 -30.27
CA CYS A 120 -9.04 -15.65 -30.69
C CYS A 120 -10.43 -16.29 -30.57
N GLY A 121 -11.36 -15.69 -29.78
CA GLY A 121 -12.70 -16.21 -29.56
C GLY A 121 -12.74 -17.61 -28.94
N CYS A 122 -11.65 -18.07 -28.34
CA CYS A 122 -11.57 -19.39 -27.76
C CYS A 122 -12.29 -19.44 -26.41
N LEU A 123 -13.29 -20.30 -26.29
CA LEU A 123 -13.97 -20.64 -25.02
C LEU A 123 -13.34 -21.86 -24.33
N SER A 124 -12.26 -22.39 -24.87
CA SER A 124 -11.61 -23.60 -24.36
C SER A 124 -10.57 -23.27 -23.32
N LEU A 125 -10.76 -23.74 -22.09
CA LEU A 125 -9.78 -23.65 -21.00
C LEU A 125 -8.45 -24.33 -21.34
N GLN A 126 -8.44 -25.32 -22.22
CA GLN A 126 -7.23 -26.04 -22.66
C GLN A 126 -6.32 -25.17 -23.56
N LYS A 127 -6.91 -24.26 -24.32
CA LYS A 127 -6.18 -23.36 -25.24
C LYS A 127 -5.98 -21.95 -24.69
N CYS A 128 -6.57 -21.64 -23.57
CA CYS A 128 -6.48 -20.30 -22.98
C CYS A 128 -5.08 -20.05 -22.40
N GLN A 129 -4.31 -19.19 -23.04
CA GLN A 129 -2.97 -18.79 -22.59
C GLN A 129 -3.00 -17.98 -21.30
N LEU A 130 -4.15 -17.39 -20.94
CA LEU A 130 -4.32 -16.60 -19.73
C LEU A 130 -4.43 -17.49 -18.49
N TYR A 131 -5.06 -18.66 -18.61
CA TYR A 131 -5.40 -19.49 -17.46
C TYR A 131 -4.37 -20.61 -17.21
N ASN A 132 -3.95 -21.28 -18.25
CA ASN A 132 -3.07 -22.43 -18.10
C ASN A 132 -2.67 -22.92 -19.49
N ARG A 133 -1.58 -22.42 -20.00
CA ARG A 133 -1.11 -22.78 -21.33
C ARG A 133 -0.86 -24.28 -21.40
N ASP A 134 -1.51 -24.96 -22.33
CA ASP A 134 -1.38 -26.40 -22.59
C ASP A 134 -1.82 -27.30 -21.41
N ASP A 135 -2.63 -26.76 -20.50
CA ASP A 135 -3.12 -27.46 -19.29
C ASP A 135 -2.01 -28.10 -18.44
N LYS A 136 -0.84 -27.51 -18.42
CA LYS A 136 0.32 -28.02 -17.69
C LYS A 136 0.06 -28.21 -16.20
N MET A 137 -0.81 -27.40 -15.61
CA MET A 137 -1.16 -27.49 -14.19
C MET A 137 -2.16 -28.60 -13.90
N GLY A 138 -3.08 -28.91 -14.83
CA GLY A 138 -3.99 -30.05 -14.73
C GLY A 138 -3.24 -31.36 -14.79
N VAL A 139 -2.28 -31.46 -15.69
CA VAL A 139 -1.37 -32.62 -15.81
C VAL A 139 -0.53 -32.83 -14.54
N ALA A 140 -0.15 -31.75 -13.86
CA ALA A 140 0.57 -31.80 -12.59
C ALA A 140 -0.33 -32.05 -11.35
N GLY A 141 -1.64 -32.29 -11.53
CA GLY A 141 -2.58 -32.60 -10.45
C GLY A 141 -3.04 -31.40 -9.62
N ALA A 142 -2.76 -30.16 -10.08
CA ALA A 142 -3.24 -28.97 -9.39
C ALA A 142 -4.72 -28.72 -9.71
N THR A 143 -5.54 -28.54 -8.67
CA THR A 143 -6.96 -28.22 -8.80
C THR A 143 -7.20 -26.71 -8.72
N GLY A 144 -8.01 -26.17 -9.62
CA GLY A 144 -8.48 -24.78 -9.63
C GLY A 144 -7.84 -23.89 -10.68
N PRO A 145 -8.50 -22.79 -11.04
CA PRO A 145 -8.00 -21.84 -12.03
C PRO A 145 -6.78 -21.08 -11.46
N ARG A 146 -5.66 -21.16 -12.15
CA ARG A 146 -4.46 -20.38 -11.82
C ARG A 146 -4.05 -19.54 -13.02
N LEU A 147 -3.89 -18.24 -12.79
CA LEU A 147 -3.36 -17.33 -13.79
C LEU A 147 -1.84 -17.57 -13.90
N VAL A 148 -1.37 -18.01 -15.06
CA VAL A 148 0.05 -18.15 -15.36
C VAL A 148 0.51 -16.92 -16.13
N LEU A 149 1.11 -15.98 -15.43
CA LEU A 149 1.70 -14.76 -15.98
C LEU A 149 3.24 -14.96 -16.04
N GLU A 150 3.70 -15.72 -16.99
CA GLU A 150 5.13 -15.82 -17.35
C GLU A 150 5.43 -14.98 -18.59
#